data_83273e6733f4fd5f8c4fe17163ad90a5
#
_entry.id   83273e6733f4fd5f8c4fe17163ad90a5
#
_cell.length_a   1.000
_cell.length_b   1.000
_cell.length_c   1.000
_cell.angle_alpha   90.00
_cell.angle_beta   90.00
_cell.angle_gamma   90.00
#
_symmetry.space_group_name_H-M   'P 1'
#
loop_
_entity.id
_entity.type
_entity.pdbx_description
1 polymer ?
#
loop_
_entity_poly.entity_id
_entity_poly.type
_entity_poly.pdbx_seq_one_letter_code
_entity_poly.pdbx_strand_id
1 'polypeptide(L)' 'MRHKNFYFNDIYLGTLYENGRFDYMVNSNHSQEMNVESVVHILERIRLVGLQDDFDFDRYILSYEQSMFKDGFEFK' A
#
# COMPACT_ATOMS: atom_id res chain seq x y z
N MET A 1 -14.81 -2.88 9.99
CA MET A 1 -14.20 -3.39 8.74
C MET A 1 -12.72 -3.61 8.96
N ARG A 2 -12.20 -4.78 8.55
CA ARG A 2 -10.78 -5.07 8.70
C ARG A 2 -9.95 -4.18 7.77
N HIS A 3 -8.72 -3.90 8.17
CA HIS A 3 -7.82 -3.07 7.40
C HIS A 3 -6.37 -3.37 7.73
N LYS A 4 -5.46 -2.91 6.87
CA LYS A 4 -4.02 -2.92 7.10
C LYS A 4 -3.45 -1.56 6.72
N ASN A 5 -2.52 -1.08 7.53
CA ASN A 5 -1.81 0.16 7.25
C ASN A 5 -0.56 -0.15 6.42
N PHE A 6 -0.28 0.69 5.45
CA PHE A 6 0.83 0.52 4.52
C PHE A 6 1.96 1.47 4.87
N TYR A 7 3.16 0.93 4.99
CA TYR A 7 4.36 1.68 5.39
C TYR A 7 5.50 1.47 4.41
N PHE A 8 6.36 2.48 4.32
CA PHE A 8 7.68 2.35 3.70
C PHE A 8 8.71 2.76 4.75
N ASN A 9 9.55 1.81 5.20
CA ASN A 9 10.55 2.04 6.24
C ASN A 9 9.98 2.80 7.45
N ASP A 10 8.84 2.31 7.95
CA ASP A 10 8.10 2.86 9.10
C ASP A 10 7.40 4.20 8.85
N ILE A 11 7.42 4.69 7.60
CA ILE A 11 6.67 5.90 7.24
C ILE A 11 5.28 5.49 6.78
N TYR A 12 4.24 5.97 7.48
CA TYR A 12 2.85 5.67 7.13
C TYR A 12 2.48 6.30 5.79
N LEU A 13 1.92 5.51 4.89
CA LEU A 13 1.53 5.97 3.56
C LEU A 13 0.02 5.87 3.30
N GLY A 14 -0.66 4.92 3.93
CA GLY A 14 -2.09 4.75 3.68
C GLY A 14 -2.69 3.55 4.38
N THR A 15 -3.98 3.32 4.14
CA THR A 15 -4.74 2.23 4.75
C THR A 15 -5.55 1.51 3.69
N LEU A 16 -5.37 0.20 3.60
CA LEU A 16 -6.15 -0.66 2.72
C LEU A 16 -7.22 -1.36 3.53
N TYR A 17 -8.48 -1.20 3.13
CA TYR A 17 -9.64 -1.82 3.77
C TYR A 17 -10.01 -3.12 3.07
N GLU A 18 -10.70 -3.99 3.80
CA GLU A 18 -11.07 -5.31 3.26
C GLU A 18 -12.00 -5.24 2.06
N ASN A 19 -12.73 -4.14 1.87
CA ASN A 19 -13.58 -3.94 0.69
C ASN A 19 -12.80 -3.45 -0.54
N GLY A 20 -11.48 -3.31 -0.44
CA GLY A 20 -10.65 -2.87 -1.55
C GLY A 20 -10.35 -1.38 -1.59
N ARG A 21 -10.99 -0.59 -0.75
CA ARG A 21 -10.71 0.84 -0.68
C ARG A 21 -9.30 1.06 -0.14
N PHE A 22 -8.52 1.90 -0.81
CA PHE A 22 -7.19 2.28 -0.36
C PHE A 22 -7.07 3.78 -0.26
N ASP A 23 -6.99 4.30 0.96
CA ASP A 23 -6.80 5.72 1.23
C ASP A 23 -5.32 5.96 1.51
N TYR A 24 -4.67 6.76 0.67
CA TYR A 24 -3.26 7.07 0.86
C TYR A 24 -2.99 8.55 0.69
N MET A 25 -1.88 9.01 1.25
CA MET A 25 -1.43 10.39 1.11
C MET A 25 0.09 10.44 1.13
N VAL A 26 0.66 11.11 0.12
CA VAL A 26 2.09 11.39 0.05
C VAL A 26 2.24 12.90 -0.12
N ASN A 27 3.01 13.54 0.75
CA ASN A 27 3.22 14.97 0.71
C ASN A 27 4.68 15.30 0.38
N SER A 28 4.99 16.59 0.21
CA SER A 28 6.32 17.05 -0.18
C SER A 28 7.41 16.71 0.84
N ASN A 29 7.06 16.53 2.10
CA ASN A 29 8.03 16.18 3.14
C ASN A 29 8.61 14.78 2.93
N HIS A 30 7.85 13.90 2.28
CA HIS A 30 8.30 12.53 2.03
C HIS A 30 9.43 12.47 0.99
N SER A 31 9.63 13.52 0.18
CA SER A 31 10.66 13.51 -0.85
C SER A 31 12.08 13.41 -0.31
N GLN A 32 12.29 13.70 0.98
CA GLN A 32 13.60 13.58 1.61
C GLN A 32 13.93 12.14 2.01
N GLU A 33 12.92 11.27 2.11
CA GLU A 33 13.07 9.93 2.65
C GLU A 33 12.81 8.84 1.62
N MET A 34 12.20 9.22 0.49
CA MET A 34 11.85 8.25 -0.55
C MET A 34 11.70 8.95 -1.90
N ASN A 35 11.80 8.17 -2.97
CA ASN A 35 11.46 8.66 -4.29
C ASN A 35 9.94 8.69 -4.42
N VAL A 36 9.35 9.88 -4.22
CA VAL A 36 7.90 10.05 -4.19
C VAL A 36 7.23 9.56 -5.49
N GLU A 37 7.85 9.83 -6.63
CA GLU A 37 7.28 9.42 -7.91
C GLU A 37 7.14 7.90 -8.01
N SER A 38 8.19 7.17 -7.65
CA SER A 38 8.15 5.70 -7.64
C SER A 38 7.15 5.15 -6.63
N VAL A 39 7.09 5.76 -5.45
CA VAL A 39 6.17 5.34 -4.40
C VAL A 39 4.72 5.55 -4.83
N VAL A 40 4.41 6.68 -5.46
CA VAL A 40 3.05 6.95 -5.96
C VAL A 40 2.61 5.88 -6.96
N HIS A 41 3.50 5.41 -7.83
CA HIS A 41 3.17 4.30 -8.73
C HIS A 41 2.73 3.05 -7.97
N ILE A 42 3.44 2.72 -6.90
CA ILE A 42 3.09 1.56 -6.07
C ILE A 42 1.72 1.77 -5.41
N LEU A 43 1.50 2.95 -4.84
CA LEU A 43 0.24 3.27 -4.17
C LEU A 43 -0.95 3.22 -5.13
N GLU A 44 -0.78 3.74 -6.36
CA GLU A 44 -1.83 3.70 -7.37
C GLU A 44 -2.13 2.27 -7.83
N ARG A 45 -1.12 1.41 -7.92
CA ARG A 45 -1.34 0.01 -8.24
C ARG A 45 -2.18 -0.69 -7.17
N ILE A 46 -1.89 -0.42 -5.89
CA ILE A 46 -2.69 -0.97 -4.78
C ILE A 46 -4.13 -0.50 -4.90
N ARG A 47 -4.33 0.80 -5.15
CA ARG A 47 -5.67 1.37 -5.30
C ARG A 47 -6.44 0.69 -6.43
N LEU A 48 -5.81 0.52 -7.58
CA LEU A 48 -6.46 -0.08 -8.76
C LEU A 48 -6.80 -1.55 -8.55
N VAL A 49 -5.92 -2.30 -7.89
CA VAL A 49 -6.20 -3.71 -7.56
C VAL A 49 -7.40 -3.81 -6.64
N GLY A 50 -7.49 -2.92 -5.65
CA GLY A 50 -8.62 -2.91 -4.72
C GLY A 50 -9.97 -2.61 -5.37
N LEU A 51 -9.98 -1.94 -6.53
CA LEU A 51 -11.21 -1.62 -7.25
C LEU A 51 -11.72 -2.77 -8.13
N GLN A 52 -10.95 -3.84 -8.29
CA GLN A 52 -11.36 -4.97 -9.12
C GLN A 52 -12.48 -5.76 -8.42
N ASP A 53 -13.42 -6.28 -9.22
CA ASP A 53 -14.56 -7.02 -8.71
C ASP A 53 -14.17 -8.31 -7.97
N ASP A 54 -13.03 -8.89 -8.34
CA ASP A 54 -12.52 -10.13 -7.75
C ASP A 54 -11.52 -9.90 -6.62
N PHE A 55 -11.41 -8.67 -6.12
CA PHE A 55 -10.46 -8.36 -5.05
C PHE A 55 -10.73 -9.20 -3.80
N ASP A 56 -9.67 -9.85 -3.29
CA ASP A 56 -9.70 -10.65 -2.07
C ASP A 56 -8.63 -10.11 -1.13
N PHE A 57 -9.07 -9.47 -0.04
CA PHE A 57 -8.20 -8.78 0.90
C PHE A 57 -7.12 -9.70 1.48
N ASP A 58 -7.52 -10.86 2.01
CA ASP A 58 -6.57 -11.77 2.67
C ASP A 58 -5.56 -12.32 1.68
N ARG A 59 -6.00 -12.72 0.51
CA ARG A 59 -5.12 -13.22 -0.55
C ARG A 59 -4.14 -12.14 -0.99
N TYR A 60 -4.62 -10.91 -1.15
CA TYR A 60 -3.78 -9.82 -1.59
C TYR A 60 -2.67 -9.52 -0.58
N ILE A 61 -3.02 -9.42 0.71
CA ILE A 61 -2.05 -9.15 1.78
C ILE A 61 -0.99 -10.24 1.81
N LEU A 62 -1.40 -11.50 1.74
CA LEU A 62 -0.45 -12.63 1.74
C LEU A 62 0.50 -12.59 0.54
N SER A 63 -0.02 -12.33 -0.65
CA SER A 63 0.80 -12.21 -1.87
C SER A 63 1.78 -11.06 -1.76
N TYR A 64 1.34 -9.94 -1.22
CA TYR A 64 2.17 -8.76 -1.07
C TYR A 64 3.35 -9.03 -0.14
N GLU A 65 3.09 -9.63 1.02
CA GLU A 65 4.13 -9.97 1.99
C GLU A 65 5.21 -10.87 1.38
N GLN A 66 4.82 -11.80 0.51
CA GLN A 66 5.74 -12.72 -0.13
C GLN A 66 6.62 -12.06 -1.20
N SER A 67 6.15 -10.98 -1.82
CA SER A 67 6.85 -10.40 -2.98
C SER A 67 7.52 -9.06 -2.72
N MET A 68 6.96 -8.23 -1.83
CA MET A 68 7.37 -6.83 -1.70
C MET A 68 7.99 -6.47 -0.36
N PHE A 69 7.88 -7.33 0.64
CA PHE A 69 8.36 -7.01 1.98
C PHE A 69 9.83 -6.60 2.01
N LYS A 70 10.65 -7.28 1.23
CA LYS A 70 12.10 -7.05 1.21
C LYS A 70 12.51 -5.68 0.65
N ASP A 71 11.59 -4.95 0.03
CA ASP A 71 11.87 -3.62 -0.53
C ASP A 71 11.58 -2.49 0.46
N GLY A 72 11.26 -2.83 1.71
CA GLY A 72 10.95 -1.84 2.75
C GLY A 72 9.48 -1.49 2.83
N PHE A 73 8.66 -2.00 1.93
CA PHE A 73 7.22 -1.79 1.95
C PHE A 73 6.55 -2.92 2.74
N GLU A 74 5.62 -2.55 3.62
CA GLU A 74 4.89 -3.57 4.38
C GLU A 74 3.49 -3.09 4.78
N PHE A 75 2.60 -4.05 4.96
CA PHE A 75 1.30 -3.84 5.59
C PHE A 75 1.36 -4.28 7.05
N LYS A 76 0.80 -3.44 7.92
CA LYS A 76 0.75 -3.76 9.36
C LYS A 76 -0.66 -3.67 9.92
#